data_05f7ca81b6dba7d2b0e081e0fb9e46f9
#
_entry.id   05f7ca81b6dba7d2b0e081e0fb9e46f9
#
_cell.length_a   1.000
_cell.length_b   1.000
_cell.length_c   1.000
_cell.angle_alpha   90.00
_cell.angle_beta   90.00
_cell.angle_gamma   90.00
#
_symmetry.space_group_name_H-M   'P 1'
#
loop_
_entity.id
_entity.type
_entity.pdbx_description
1 polymer ?
#
loop_
_entity_poly.entity_id
_entity_poly.type
_entity_poly.pdbx_seq_one_letter_code
_entity_poly.pdbx_strand_id
1 'polypeptide(L)'
;MIKRLYDWVIGLAAHPQAIWWLALVSFAESSVFPIPPDVMIVPMVLSDRAAAWRIAAVCTLASVLGGLAGYAIGYFFYDAVGARIVEFYGYAGKFEEFRGTYTAYGAWIVAMAGLTPFPYKVITIASGVFALDPVIFIIASLLSRGLRFFAEAALLWKFGPPIREFIEKRVELLSIVFVILLFCGFLLIKLL
;
A
#
# COMPACT_ATOMS: atom_id res chain seq x y z
N MET A 1 -5.90 -10.69 -19.57
CA MET A 1 -5.33 -11.34 -18.36
C MET A 1 -5.70 -10.57 -17.09
N ILE A 2 -5.44 -9.27 -16.98
CA ILE A 2 -5.75 -8.43 -15.79
C ILE A 2 -7.25 -8.44 -15.46
N LYS A 3 -8.16 -8.31 -16.46
CA LYS A 3 -9.60 -8.33 -16.25
C LYS A 3 -10.08 -9.64 -15.61
N ARG A 4 -9.57 -10.80 -16.07
CA ARG A 4 -9.92 -12.10 -15.47
C ARG A 4 -9.47 -12.22 -14.02
N LEU A 5 -8.29 -11.68 -13.71
CA LEU A 5 -7.77 -11.66 -12.34
C LEU A 5 -8.61 -10.74 -11.44
N TYR A 6 -9.02 -9.59 -11.95
CA TYR A 6 -9.91 -8.66 -11.26
C TYR A 6 -11.28 -9.29 -10.98
N ASP A 7 -11.92 -9.89 -12.00
CA ASP A 7 -13.21 -10.57 -11.86
C ASP A 7 -13.13 -11.75 -10.87
N TRP A 8 -12.00 -12.45 -10.85
CA TRP A 8 -11.75 -13.51 -9.88
C TRP A 8 -11.67 -12.96 -8.45
N VAL A 9 -10.94 -11.87 -8.21
CA VAL A 9 -10.82 -11.23 -6.89
C VAL A 9 -12.19 -10.71 -6.40
N ILE A 10 -13.01 -10.13 -7.28
CA ILE A 10 -14.40 -9.75 -6.92
C ILE A 10 -15.22 -10.97 -6.52
N GLY A 11 -15.07 -12.08 -7.23
CA GLY A 11 -15.75 -13.33 -6.88
C GLY A 11 -15.41 -13.85 -5.47
N LEU A 12 -14.18 -13.60 -5.00
CA LEU A 12 -13.77 -13.96 -3.64
C LEU A 12 -14.49 -13.15 -2.55
N ALA A 13 -14.94 -11.93 -2.86
CA ALA A 13 -15.68 -11.10 -1.90
C ALA A 13 -17.07 -11.69 -1.55
N ALA A 14 -17.64 -12.50 -2.42
CA ALA A 14 -18.91 -13.20 -2.18
C ALA A 14 -18.75 -14.60 -1.53
N HIS A 15 -17.50 -15.04 -1.32
CA HIS A 15 -17.22 -16.36 -0.77
C HIS A 15 -17.50 -16.41 0.75
N PRO A 16 -17.97 -17.54 1.33
CA PRO A 16 -18.19 -17.68 2.77
C PRO A 16 -16.94 -17.36 3.63
N GLN A 17 -15.77 -17.53 3.06
CA GLN A 17 -14.48 -17.24 3.69
C GLN A 17 -13.85 -15.94 3.16
N ALA A 18 -14.64 -14.98 2.68
CA ALA A 18 -14.17 -13.74 2.07
C ALA A 18 -13.14 -12.99 2.94
N ILE A 19 -13.29 -13.03 4.27
CA ILE A 19 -12.36 -12.37 5.19
C ILE A 19 -10.92 -12.93 5.12
N TRP A 20 -10.77 -14.23 4.90
CA TRP A 20 -9.45 -14.84 4.74
C TRP A 20 -8.85 -14.54 3.37
N TRP A 21 -9.69 -14.50 2.34
CA TRP A 21 -9.26 -14.08 1.01
C TRP A 21 -8.85 -12.61 0.99
N LEU A 22 -9.59 -11.75 1.68
CA LEU A 22 -9.19 -10.34 1.86
C LEU A 22 -7.82 -10.23 2.54
N ALA A 23 -7.60 -10.99 3.62
CA ALA A 23 -6.32 -11.00 4.31
C ALA A 23 -5.19 -11.44 3.36
N LEU A 24 -5.40 -12.50 2.58
CA LEU A 24 -4.40 -13.00 1.61
C LEU A 24 -4.13 -11.97 0.51
N VAL A 25 -5.16 -11.37 -0.07
CA VAL A 25 -5.02 -10.34 -1.13
C VAL A 25 -4.31 -9.11 -0.59
N SER A 26 -4.67 -8.63 0.61
CA SER A 26 -4.03 -7.48 1.26
C SER A 26 -2.57 -7.74 1.59
N PHE A 27 -2.24 -8.93 2.09
CA PHE A 27 -0.87 -9.38 2.32
C PHE A 27 -0.07 -9.40 1.01
N ALA A 28 -0.61 -10.06 -0.02
CA ALA A 28 0.07 -10.23 -1.30
C ALA A 28 0.25 -8.89 -2.04
N GLU A 29 -0.75 -7.98 -2.00
CA GLU A 29 -0.67 -6.63 -2.60
C GLU A 29 0.48 -5.83 -2.01
N SER A 30 0.63 -5.87 -0.69
CA SER A 30 1.66 -5.12 0.03
C SER A 30 3.07 -5.68 -0.17
N SER A 31 3.21 -6.87 -0.76
CA SER A 31 4.49 -7.50 -1.11
C SER A 31 4.75 -7.52 -2.62
N VAL A 32 3.91 -8.17 -3.43
CA VAL A 32 4.19 -8.42 -4.86
C VAL A 32 2.96 -8.34 -5.78
N PHE A 33 1.75 -8.41 -5.27
CA PHE A 33 0.53 -8.57 -6.08
C PHE A 33 0.00 -7.22 -6.60
N PRO A 34 -0.53 -7.14 -7.83
CA PRO A 34 -0.90 -5.85 -8.45
C PRO A 34 -2.30 -5.34 -8.14
N ILE A 35 -3.20 -6.16 -7.55
CA ILE A 35 -4.60 -5.78 -7.34
C ILE A 35 -4.80 -5.28 -5.91
N PRO A 36 -5.34 -4.05 -5.73
CA PRO A 36 -5.58 -3.48 -4.42
C PRO A 36 -6.72 -4.21 -3.68
N PRO A 37 -6.64 -4.36 -2.35
CA PRO A 37 -7.68 -5.00 -1.54
C PRO A 37 -9.00 -4.21 -1.52
N ASP A 38 -8.97 -2.92 -1.87
CA ASP A 38 -10.15 -2.04 -2.00
C ASP A 38 -11.24 -2.69 -2.88
N VAL A 39 -10.85 -3.45 -3.92
CA VAL A 39 -11.76 -4.22 -4.80
C VAL A 39 -12.63 -5.21 -4.02
N MET A 40 -12.13 -5.74 -2.91
CA MET A 40 -12.88 -6.63 -2.01
C MET A 40 -13.55 -5.87 -0.86
N ILE A 41 -12.90 -4.85 -0.30
CA ILE A 41 -13.42 -4.06 0.84
C ILE A 41 -14.78 -3.46 0.46
N VAL A 42 -14.88 -2.83 -0.71
CA VAL A 42 -16.10 -2.15 -1.16
C VAL A 42 -17.32 -3.10 -1.16
N PRO A 43 -17.34 -4.22 -1.91
CA PRO A 43 -18.49 -5.12 -1.92
C PRO A 43 -18.74 -5.78 -0.57
N MET A 44 -17.70 -6.11 0.21
CA MET A 44 -17.86 -6.74 1.53
C MET A 44 -18.53 -5.80 2.53
N VAL A 45 -18.09 -4.53 2.62
CA VAL A 45 -18.68 -3.55 3.53
C VAL A 45 -20.09 -3.16 3.08
N LEU A 46 -20.36 -3.07 1.78
CA LEU A 46 -21.71 -2.78 1.27
C LEU A 46 -22.69 -3.92 1.54
N SER A 47 -22.22 -5.18 1.54
CA SER A 47 -23.02 -6.36 1.87
C SER A 47 -23.30 -6.47 3.37
N ASP A 48 -22.31 -6.18 4.21
CA ASP A 48 -22.44 -6.22 5.67
C ASP A 48 -21.72 -5.02 6.31
N ARG A 49 -22.48 -3.95 6.55
CA ARG A 49 -21.94 -2.73 7.18
C ARG A 49 -21.52 -2.93 8.62
N ALA A 50 -22.10 -3.91 9.33
CA ALA A 50 -21.72 -4.19 10.72
C ALA A 50 -20.28 -4.74 10.80
N ALA A 51 -19.83 -5.44 9.74
CA ALA A 51 -18.49 -5.98 9.64
C ALA A 51 -17.43 -4.96 9.18
N ALA A 52 -17.79 -3.71 8.84
CA ALA A 52 -16.88 -2.72 8.24
C ALA A 52 -15.56 -2.55 9.01
N TRP A 53 -15.66 -2.41 10.33
CA TRP A 53 -14.47 -2.22 11.20
C TRP A 53 -13.59 -3.46 11.27
N ARG A 54 -14.20 -4.65 11.28
CA ARG A 54 -13.48 -5.92 11.24
C ARG A 54 -12.77 -6.11 9.91
N ILE A 55 -13.42 -5.76 8.80
CA ILE A 55 -12.84 -5.80 7.45
C ILE A 55 -11.62 -4.88 7.38
N ALA A 56 -11.75 -3.62 7.84
CA ALA A 56 -10.63 -2.66 7.89
C ALA A 56 -9.47 -3.15 8.75
N ALA A 57 -9.75 -3.70 9.93
CA ALA A 57 -8.72 -4.21 10.83
C ALA A 57 -7.95 -5.38 10.21
N VAL A 58 -8.65 -6.37 9.65
CA VAL A 58 -8.02 -7.53 8.98
C VAL A 58 -7.19 -7.07 7.79
N CYS A 59 -7.71 -6.16 6.97
CA CYS A 59 -6.99 -5.62 5.83
C CYS A 59 -5.71 -4.87 6.26
N THR A 60 -5.79 -4.05 7.32
CA THR A 60 -4.65 -3.33 7.89
C THR A 60 -3.56 -4.28 8.37
N LEU A 61 -3.92 -5.25 9.22
CA LEU A 61 -2.96 -6.20 9.78
C LEU A 61 -2.30 -7.04 8.70
N ALA A 62 -3.09 -7.55 7.76
CA ALA A 62 -2.58 -8.34 6.63
C ALA A 62 -1.67 -7.50 5.71
N SER A 63 -2.02 -6.22 5.48
CA SER A 63 -1.19 -5.30 4.71
C SER A 63 0.17 -5.03 5.39
N VAL A 64 0.19 -4.83 6.70
CA VAL A 64 1.44 -4.62 7.45
C VAL A 64 2.31 -5.88 7.42
N LEU A 65 1.72 -7.06 7.60
CA LEU A 65 2.44 -8.33 7.48
C LEU A 65 2.98 -8.56 6.07
N GLY A 66 2.19 -8.23 5.04
CA GLY A 66 2.65 -8.25 3.65
C GLY A 66 3.77 -7.24 3.39
N GLY A 67 3.68 -6.05 4.00
CA GLY A 67 4.73 -5.05 3.96
C GLY A 67 6.03 -5.54 4.59
N LEU A 68 5.96 -6.26 5.72
CA LEU A 68 7.12 -6.91 6.34
C LEU A 68 7.74 -7.99 5.43
N ALA A 69 6.91 -8.75 4.71
CA ALA A 69 7.41 -9.71 3.72
C ALA A 69 8.11 -8.98 2.56
N GLY A 70 7.55 -7.86 2.05
CA GLY A 70 8.20 -7.01 1.07
C GLY A 70 9.52 -6.40 1.58
N TYR A 71 9.54 -5.95 2.82
CA TYR A 71 10.73 -5.48 3.50
C TYR A 71 11.81 -6.58 3.56
N ALA A 72 11.44 -7.79 3.98
CA ALA A 72 12.36 -8.92 4.03
C ALA A 72 12.92 -9.28 2.64
N ILE A 73 12.09 -9.26 1.60
CA ILE A 73 12.54 -9.45 0.21
C ILE A 73 13.60 -8.40 -0.14
N GLY A 74 13.35 -7.11 0.13
CA GLY A 74 14.30 -6.04 -0.16
C GLY A 74 15.63 -6.19 0.60
N TYR A 75 15.55 -6.49 1.89
CA TYR A 75 16.69 -6.65 2.77
C TYR A 75 17.60 -7.81 2.33
N PHE A 76 17.04 -9.00 2.18
CA PHE A 76 17.81 -10.18 1.78
C PHE A 76 18.28 -10.12 0.33
N PHE A 77 17.48 -9.54 -0.58
CA PHE A 77 17.90 -9.37 -1.96
C PHE A 77 19.09 -8.41 -2.08
N TYR A 78 19.08 -7.29 -1.33
CA TYR A 78 20.19 -6.36 -1.35
C TYR A 78 21.47 -7.02 -0.81
N ASP A 79 21.36 -7.75 0.30
CA ASP A 79 22.50 -8.45 0.91
C ASP A 79 23.07 -9.53 -0.01
N ALA A 80 22.21 -10.30 -0.69
CA ALA A 80 22.62 -11.40 -1.56
C ALA A 80 23.22 -10.94 -2.90
N VAL A 81 22.63 -9.92 -3.55
CA VAL A 81 22.89 -9.55 -4.94
C VAL A 81 23.05 -8.04 -5.12
N GLY A 82 22.22 -7.24 -4.48
CA GLY A 82 22.12 -5.78 -4.69
C GLY A 82 23.42 -5.06 -4.41
N ALA A 83 24.12 -5.41 -3.33
CA ALA A 83 25.39 -4.81 -2.96
C ALA A 83 26.46 -4.99 -4.05
N ARG A 84 26.55 -6.18 -4.64
CA ARG A 84 27.49 -6.48 -5.73
C ARG A 84 27.17 -5.68 -7.00
N ILE A 85 25.87 -5.48 -7.30
CA ILE A 85 25.45 -4.68 -8.44
C ILE A 85 25.83 -3.22 -8.23
N VAL A 86 25.55 -2.66 -7.06
CA VAL A 86 25.88 -1.26 -6.71
C VAL A 86 27.39 -1.02 -6.78
N GLU A 87 28.19 -1.96 -6.29
CA GLU A 87 29.65 -1.91 -6.33
C GLU A 87 30.18 -2.01 -7.77
N PHE A 88 29.65 -2.96 -8.57
CA PHE A 88 30.05 -3.16 -9.97
C PHE A 88 29.83 -1.91 -10.83
N TYR A 89 28.73 -1.18 -10.62
CA TYR A 89 28.46 0.07 -11.32
C TYR A 89 29.11 1.31 -10.70
N GLY A 90 29.87 1.18 -9.60
CA GLY A 90 30.55 2.28 -8.93
C GLY A 90 29.63 3.27 -8.22
N TYR A 91 28.39 2.86 -7.88
CA TYR A 91 27.39 3.72 -7.25
C TYR A 91 27.37 3.64 -5.72
N ALA A 92 28.33 2.99 -5.08
CA ALA A 92 28.37 2.77 -3.63
C ALA A 92 28.22 4.09 -2.84
N GLY A 93 28.94 5.15 -3.21
CA GLY A 93 28.82 6.45 -2.55
C GLY A 93 27.45 7.09 -2.66
N LYS A 94 26.86 7.08 -3.85
CA LYS A 94 25.50 7.62 -4.07
C LYS A 94 24.42 6.78 -3.36
N PHE A 95 24.63 5.47 -3.29
CA PHE A 95 23.72 4.57 -2.58
C PHE A 95 23.71 4.88 -1.08
N GLU A 96 24.88 5.08 -0.46
CA GLU A 96 24.98 5.42 0.97
C GLU A 96 24.40 6.82 1.27
N GLU A 97 24.60 7.80 0.40
CA GLU A 97 23.98 9.11 0.51
C GLU A 97 22.44 9.01 0.48
N PHE A 98 21.91 8.25 -0.49
CA PHE A 98 20.47 8.03 -0.61
C PHE A 98 19.92 7.23 0.58
N ARG A 99 20.66 6.23 1.06
CA ARG A 99 20.33 5.45 2.25
C ARG A 99 20.24 6.36 3.47
N GLY A 100 21.21 7.27 3.67
CA GLY A 100 21.20 8.24 4.77
C GLY A 100 19.94 9.12 4.74
N THR A 101 19.60 9.64 3.56
CA THR A 101 18.38 10.44 3.36
C THR A 101 17.12 9.60 3.60
N TYR A 102 17.09 8.37 3.07
CA TYR A 102 15.93 7.49 3.23
C TYR A 102 15.72 7.11 4.71
N THR A 103 16.76 6.83 5.46
CA THR A 103 16.63 6.49 6.90
C THR A 103 16.21 7.69 7.73
N ALA A 104 16.66 8.90 7.40
CA ALA A 104 16.27 10.12 8.09
C ALA A 104 14.77 10.45 7.92
N TYR A 105 14.22 10.22 6.72
CA TYR A 105 12.83 10.52 6.40
C TYR A 105 11.94 9.28 6.25
N GLY A 106 12.44 8.09 6.53
CA GLY A 106 11.80 6.82 6.25
C GLY A 106 10.39 6.67 6.82
N ALA A 107 10.15 7.14 8.06
CA ALA A 107 8.82 7.15 8.65
C ALA A 107 7.79 7.92 7.79
N TRP A 108 8.18 9.11 7.29
CA TRP A 108 7.34 9.93 6.43
C TRP A 108 7.14 9.32 5.06
N ILE A 109 8.19 8.74 4.47
CA ILE A 109 8.12 8.06 3.17
C ILE A 109 7.13 6.90 3.23
N VAL A 110 7.23 6.05 4.25
CA VAL A 110 6.33 4.91 4.46
C VAL A 110 4.90 5.39 4.74
N ALA A 111 4.73 6.42 5.61
CA ALA A 111 3.43 6.96 5.95
C ALA A 111 2.73 7.56 4.71
N MET A 112 3.43 8.37 3.92
CA MET A 112 2.88 8.96 2.70
C MET A 112 2.53 7.90 1.66
N ALA A 113 3.37 6.90 1.46
CA ALA A 113 3.07 5.80 0.54
C ALA A 113 1.87 4.96 0.99
N GLY A 114 1.71 4.75 2.30
CA GLY A 114 0.57 4.00 2.86
C GLY A 114 -0.77 4.73 2.73
N LEU A 115 -0.76 6.08 2.72
CA LEU A 115 -1.95 6.92 2.59
C LEU A 115 -2.32 7.21 1.14
N THR A 116 -1.32 7.34 0.27
CA THR A 116 -1.53 7.70 -1.15
C THR A 116 -1.73 6.45 -2.00
N PRO A 117 -2.26 6.58 -3.22
CA PRO A 117 -2.33 5.47 -4.19
C PRO A 117 -0.95 5.10 -4.79
N PHE A 118 0.14 5.58 -4.22
CA PHE A 118 1.46 5.13 -4.60
C PHE A 118 1.61 3.62 -4.36
N PRO A 119 2.29 2.86 -5.24
CA PRO A 119 2.46 1.42 -5.06
C PRO A 119 3.23 1.12 -3.76
N TYR A 120 2.50 0.79 -2.70
CA TYR A 120 3.06 0.59 -1.36
C TYR A 120 4.17 -0.48 -1.32
N LYS A 121 4.03 -1.55 -2.12
CA LYS A 121 5.06 -2.59 -2.27
C LYS A 121 6.44 -2.07 -2.71
N VAL A 122 6.49 -1.01 -3.51
CA VAL A 122 7.77 -0.40 -3.90
C VAL A 122 8.49 0.16 -2.67
N ILE A 123 7.73 0.81 -1.79
CA ILE A 123 8.29 1.38 -0.56
C ILE A 123 8.62 0.31 0.47
N THR A 124 7.84 -0.77 0.56
CA THR A 124 8.14 -1.88 1.48
C THR A 124 9.47 -2.55 1.10
N ILE A 125 9.67 -2.84 -0.19
CA ILE A 125 10.92 -3.41 -0.69
C ILE A 125 12.08 -2.42 -0.51
N ALA A 126 11.89 -1.13 -0.88
CA ALA A 126 12.90 -0.10 -0.72
C ALA A 126 13.30 0.09 0.75
N SER A 127 12.34 0.04 1.69
CA SER A 127 12.62 0.11 3.13
C SER A 127 13.54 -1.02 3.59
N GLY A 128 13.38 -2.22 3.01
CA GLY A 128 14.27 -3.34 3.25
C GLY A 128 15.67 -3.14 2.65
N VAL A 129 15.74 -2.70 1.38
CA VAL A 129 17.02 -2.39 0.68
C VAL A 129 17.85 -1.36 1.44
N PHE A 130 17.22 -0.31 1.96
CA PHE A 130 17.90 0.74 2.72
C PHE A 130 18.01 0.44 4.22
N ALA A 131 17.57 -0.73 4.68
CA ALA A 131 17.61 -1.18 6.06
C ALA A 131 17.00 -0.15 7.04
N LEU A 132 15.82 0.41 6.69
CA LEU A 132 15.07 1.26 7.59
C LEU A 132 14.77 0.48 8.87
N ASP A 133 14.82 1.16 10.04
CA ASP A 133 14.47 0.52 11.31
C ASP A 133 13.11 -0.20 11.21
N PRO A 134 13.05 -1.53 11.49
CA PRO A 134 11.81 -2.30 11.34
C PRO A 134 10.67 -1.81 12.24
N VAL A 135 10.97 -1.25 13.42
CA VAL A 135 9.96 -0.72 14.34
C VAL A 135 9.35 0.55 13.76
N ILE A 136 10.17 1.45 13.23
CA ILE A 136 9.71 2.65 12.52
C ILE A 136 8.85 2.25 11.33
N PHE A 137 9.30 1.27 10.54
CA PHE A 137 8.53 0.76 9.39
C PHE A 137 7.17 0.21 9.80
N ILE A 138 7.10 -0.63 10.85
CA ILE A 138 5.84 -1.22 11.33
C ILE A 138 4.89 -0.14 11.82
N ILE A 139 5.36 0.80 12.65
CA ILE A 139 4.51 1.86 13.22
C ILE A 139 3.98 2.76 12.10
N ALA A 140 4.83 3.24 11.20
CA ALA A 140 4.42 4.09 10.10
C ALA A 140 3.44 3.38 9.16
N SER A 141 3.68 2.09 8.87
CA SER A 141 2.79 1.24 8.08
C SER A 141 1.44 1.04 8.75
N LEU A 142 1.42 0.70 10.03
CA LEU A 142 0.20 0.46 10.80
C LEU A 142 -0.68 1.71 10.85
N LEU A 143 -0.07 2.87 11.13
CA LEU A 143 -0.80 4.14 11.20
C LEU A 143 -1.34 4.56 9.83
N SER A 144 -0.51 4.50 8.79
CA SER A 144 -0.91 4.97 7.47
C SER A 144 -1.92 4.05 6.79
N ARG A 145 -1.65 2.74 6.75
CA ARG A 145 -2.58 1.75 6.17
C ARG A 145 -3.85 1.63 7.01
N GLY A 146 -3.71 1.71 8.35
CA GLY A 146 -4.86 1.78 9.25
C GLY A 146 -5.74 2.97 8.93
N LEU A 147 -5.19 4.18 8.94
CA LEU A 147 -5.95 5.39 8.63
C LEU A 147 -6.66 5.28 7.26
N ARG A 148 -5.98 4.78 6.24
CA ARG A 148 -6.55 4.59 4.91
C ARG A 148 -7.74 3.63 4.92
N PHE A 149 -7.56 2.39 5.41
CA PHE A 149 -8.61 1.37 5.35
C PHE A 149 -9.77 1.66 6.30
N PHE A 150 -9.49 2.22 7.48
CA PHE A 150 -10.55 2.64 8.40
C PHE A 150 -11.33 3.86 7.87
N ALA A 151 -10.67 4.81 7.19
CA ALA A 151 -11.36 5.91 6.52
C ALA A 151 -12.25 5.41 5.38
N GLU A 152 -11.76 4.49 4.55
CA GLU A 152 -12.54 3.87 3.48
C GLU A 152 -13.75 3.12 4.05
N ALA A 153 -13.54 2.26 5.05
CA ALA A 153 -14.62 1.53 5.69
C ALA A 153 -15.65 2.45 6.35
N ALA A 154 -15.21 3.55 7.00
CA ALA A 154 -16.09 4.55 7.60
C ALA A 154 -16.95 5.26 6.55
N LEU A 155 -16.36 5.62 5.41
CA LEU A 155 -17.09 6.24 4.30
C LEU A 155 -18.16 5.29 3.73
N LEU A 156 -17.78 4.03 3.49
CA LEU A 156 -18.70 3.00 3.00
C LEU A 156 -19.78 2.67 4.02
N TRP A 157 -19.43 2.60 5.30
CA TRP A 157 -20.37 2.36 6.41
C TRP A 157 -21.41 3.49 6.50
N LYS A 158 -20.97 4.75 6.42
CA LYS A 158 -21.83 5.93 6.58
C LYS A 158 -22.69 6.20 5.34
N PHE A 159 -22.09 6.19 4.15
CA PHE A 159 -22.73 6.63 2.91
C PHE A 159 -23.26 5.46 2.05
N GLY A 160 -22.69 4.26 2.19
CA GLY A 160 -23.15 3.05 1.50
C GLY A 160 -23.11 3.15 -0.03
N PRO A 161 -24.16 2.59 -0.74
CA PRO A 161 -24.19 2.53 -2.20
C PRO A 161 -23.99 3.87 -2.95
N PRO A 162 -24.50 5.02 -2.49
CA PRO A 162 -24.30 6.30 -3.18
C PRO A 162 -22.83 6.70 -3.38
N ILE A 163 -21.94 6.30 -2.46
CA ILE A 163 -20.52 6.62 -2.60
C ILE A 163 -19.84 5.81 -3.71
N ARG A 164 -20.30 4.56 -3.91
CA ARG A 164 -19.83 3.73 -5.02
C ARG A 164 -20.14 4.37 -6.36
N GLU A 165 -21.40 4.81 -6.55
CA GLU A 165 -21.80 5.52 -7.77
C GLU A 165 -21.03 6.82 -7.99
N PHE A 166 -20.74 7.54 -6.90
CA PHE A 166 -19.95 8.78 -6.96
C PHE A 166 -18.51 8.48 -7.40
N ILE A 167 -17.87 7.45 -6.83
CA ILE A 167 -16.52 7.04 -7.20
C ILE A 167 -16.51 6.54 -8.64
N GLU A 168 -17.42 5.63 -9.03
CA GLU A 168 -17.49 5.08 -10.39
C GLU A 168 -17.72 6.16 -11.44
N LYS A 169 -18.58 7.15 -11.16
CA LYS A 169 -18.87 8.27 -12.08
C LYS A 169 -17.75 9.31 -12.15
N ARG A 170 -16.86 9.38 -11.16
CA ARG A 170 -15.82 10.42 -11.07
C ARG A 170 -14.40 9.86 -10.99
N VAL A 171 -14.20 8.59 -11.32
CA VAL A 171 -12.88 7.95 -11.33
C VAL A 171 -11.87 8.75 -12.15
N GLU A 172 -12.25 9.26 -13.32
CA GLU A 172 -11.36 10.08 -14.16
C GLU A 172 -10.98 11.39 -13.48
N LEU A 173 -11.96 12.11 -12.90
CA LEU A 173 -11.71 13.36 -12.18
C LEU A 173 -10.83 13.13 -10.94
N LEU A 174 -11.13 12.09 -10.16
CA LEU A 174 -10.36 11.73 -8.97
C LEU A 174 -8.93 11.33 -9.33
N SER A 175 -8.75 10.62 -10.43
CA SER A 175 -7.42 10.26 -10.95
C SER A 175 -6.63 11.49 -11.39
N ILE A 176 -7.26 12.44 -12.09
CA ILE A 176 -6.63 13.69 -12.52
C ILE A 176 -6.23 14.55 -11.31
N VAL A 177 -7.15 14.74 -10.36
CA VAL A 177 -6.89 15.50 -9.12
C VAL A 177 -5.73 14.85 -8.35
N PHE A 178 -5.70 13.53 -8.29
CA PHE A 178 -4.64 12.79 -7.62
C PHE A 178 -3.28 13.00 -8.32
N VAL A 179 -3.21 12.90 -9.64
CA VAL A 179 -1.98 13.15 -10.42
C VAL A 179 -1.50 14.59 -10.21
N ILE A 180 -2.42 15.57 -10.21
CA ILE A 180 -2.08 16.98 -9.94
C ILE A 180 -1.52 17.14 -8.53
N LEU A 181 -2.14 16.54 -7.50
CA LEU A 181 -1.65 16.59 -6.12
C LEU A 181 -0.27 15.94 -5.96
N LEU A 182 -0.02 14.82 -6.65
CA LEU A 182 1.31 14.21 -6.70
C LEU A 182 2.35 15.13 -7.34
N PHE A 183 2.00 15.76 -8.47
CA PHE A 183 2.89 16.67 -9.16
C PHE A 183 3.18 17.94 -8.33
N CYS A 184 2.16 18.51 -7.70
CA CYS A 184 2.30 19.65 -6.79
C CYS A 184 3.14 19.29 -5.55
N GLY A 185 2.92 18.11 -4.97
CA GLY A 185 3.74 17.62 -3.85
C GLY A 185 5.20 17.44 -4.23
N PHE A 186 5.48 16.87 -5.41
CA PHE A 186 6.84 16.73 -5.93
C PHE A 186 7.51 18.08 -6.22
N LEU A 187 6.77 19.05 -6.76
CA LEU A 187 7.27 20.41 -6.99
C LEU A 187 7.57 21.15 -5.68
N LEU A 188 6.74 20.97 -4.66
CA LEU A 188 6.96 21.55 -3.33
C LEU A 188 8.23 21.02 -2.66
N ILE A 189 8.47 19.70 -2.77
CA ILE A 189 9.70 19.07 -2.24
C ILE A 189 10.96 19.56 -2.98
N LYS A 190 10.84 19.92 -4.27
CA LYS A 190 11.98 20.42 -5.07
C LYS A 190 12.26 21.92 -4.83
N LEU A 191 11.30 22.65 -4.26
CA LEU A 191 11.39 24.10 -3.98
C LEU A 191 11.80 24.40 -2.52
N LEU A 192 11.72 23.40 -1.64
CA LEU A 192 12.21 23.42 -0.26
C LEU A 192 13.62 22.82 -0.18
#